data_2d4606315bd6113e4737e5b7a472befe
#
_entry.id   2d4606315bd6113e4737e5b7a472befe
#
_cell.length_a   1.000
_cell.length_b   1.000
_cell.length_c   1.000
_cell.angle_alpha   90.00
_cell.angle_beta   90.00
_cell.angle_gamma   90.00
#
_symmetry.space_group_name_H-M   'P 1'
#
loop_
_entity.id
_entity.type
_entity.pdbx_description
1 polymer ?
#
loop_
_entity_poly.entity_id
_entity_poly.type
_entity_poly.pdbx_seq_one_letter_code
_entity_poly.pdbx_strand_id
1 'polypeptide(L)'
;MNKNRDVYVKKVELNELPRIGDRVSFIYVEHAKIHRQDSSITVADQHGIVRVPVSMIGILMLGPGTDISHRAMELLGDTGTSVLWTGERGVRQYAHGRALSHSSRLLEKQANLVSNTRSRFQIARKMFQMRFA
;
A
#
# COMPACT_ATOMS: atom_id res chain seq x y z
N MET A 1 -19.63 -35.32 14.23
CA MET A 1 -18.16 -35.27 14.38
C MET A 1 -17.61 -34.28 13.34
N ASN A 2 -17.49 -33.02 13.75
CA ASN A 2 -17.08 -31.94 12.86
C ASN A 2 -15.56 -31.78 12.97
N LYS A 3 -14.80 -32.30 12.02
CA LYS A 3 -13.36 -32.08 11.94
C LYS A 3 -13.14 -30.66 11.45
N ASN A 4 -12.88 -29.74 12.40
CA ASN A 4 -12.23 -28.47 12.12
C ASN A 4 -10.90 -28.79 11.41
N ARG A 5 -10.86 -28.62 10.10
CA ARG A 5 -9.60 -28.51 9.38
C ARG A 5 -9.11 -27.08 9.65
N ASP A 6 -8.22 -26.96 10.63
CA ASP A 6 -7.37 -25.80 10.74
C ASP A 6 -6.55 -25.71 9.46
N VAL A 7 -7.05 -24.94 8.50
CA VAL A 7 -6.28 -24.61 7.31
C VAL A 7 -5.21 -23.63 7.80
N TYR A 8 -4.03 -24.16 8.10
CA TYR A 8 -2.84 -23.34 8.31
C TYR A 8 -2.58 -22.55 7.03
N VAL A 9 -3.04 -21.32 6.99
CA VAL A 9 -2.67 -20.40 5.93
C VAL A 9 -1.19 -20.08 6.15
N LYS A 10 -0.32 -20.64 5.30
CA LYS A 10 1.12 -20.34 5.33
C LYS A 10 1.29 -18.83 5.22
N LYS A 11 1.96 -18.23 6.19
CA LYS A 11 2.35 -16.82 6.12
C LYS A 11 3.33 -16.67 4.98
N VAL A 12 3.03 -15.77 4.04
CA VAL A 12 3.92 -15.49 2.90
C VAL A 12 5.19 -14.82 3.44
N GLU A 13 6.33 -15.38 3.14
CA GLU A 13 7.62 -14.80 3.51
C GLU A 13 7.91 -13.55 2.66
N LEU A 14 8.59 -12.55 3.24
CA LEU A 14 8.88 -11.28 2.57
C LEU A 14 9.70 -11.44 1.27
N ASN A 15 10.52 -12.48 1.20
CA ASN A 15 11.32 -12.83 0.01
C ASN A 15 10.50 -13.50 -1.10
N GLU A 16 9.31 -14.01 -0.78
CA GLU A 16 8.37 -14.59 -1.76
C GLU A 16 7.47 -13.52 -2.41
N LEU A 17 7.52 -12.28 -1.90
CA LEU A 17 6.72 -11.18 -2.43
C LEU A 17 7.38 -10.53 -3.65
N PRO A 18 6.60 -10.12 -4.67
CA PRO A 18 7.12 -9.30 -5.75
C PRO A 18 7.79 -8.02 -5.21
N ARG A 19 8.82 -7.56 -5.88
CA ARG A 19 9.43 -6.27 -5.55
C ARG A 19 8.37 -5.17 -5.64
N ILE A 20 8.47 -4.16 -4.77
CA ILE A 20 7.50 -3.04 -4.73
C ILE A 20 7.39 -2.36 -6.10
N GLY A 21 8.47 -2.28 -6.87
CA GLY A 21 8.46 -1.72 -8.22
C GLY A 21 7.67 -2.52 -9.26
N ASP A 22 7.43 -3.81 -8.99
CA ASP A 22 6.68 -4.71 -9.89
C ASP A 22 5.19 -4.80 -9.54
N ARG A 23 4.76 -4.10 -8.49
CA ARG A 23 3.37 -4.06 -8.06
C ARG A 23 2.60 -2.97 -8.80
N VAL A 24 1.27 -3.14 -8.87
CA VAL A 24 0.38 -2.05 -9.29
C VAL A 24 0.56 -0.87 -8.35
N SER A 25 0.79 0.31 -8.91
CA SER A 25 1.15 1.51 -8.14
C SER A 25 0.12 1.85 -7.10
N PHE A 26 -1.16 1.89 -7.48
CA PHE A 26 -2.27 2.10 -6.56
C PHE A 26 -3.58 1.54 -7.10
N ILE A 27 -4.49 1.23 -6.19
CA ILE A 27 -5.88 0.87 -6.48
C ILE A 27 -6.76 1.79 -5.65
N TYR A 28 -7.73 2.43 -6.28
CA TYR A 28 -8.75 3.24 -5.62
C TYR A 28 -10.07 2.46 -5.56
N VAL A 29 -10.68 2.42 -4.38
CA VAL A 29 -11.94 1.71 -4.12
C VAL A 29 -12.88 2.64 -3.34
N GLU A 30 -14.13 2.74 -3.76
CA GLU A 30 -15.18 3.46 -3.03
C GLU A 30 -16.48 2.66 -3.01
N HIS A 31 -17.35 2.94 -2.04
CA HIS A 31 -18.66 2.28 -1.88
C HIS A 31 -18.61 0.76 -1.89
N ALA A 32 -17.61 0.18 -1.20
CA ALA A 32 -17.36 -1.25 -1.20
C ALA A 32 -17.04 -1.79 0.20
N LYS A 33 -17.18 -3.10 0.36
CA LYS A 33 -16.76 -3.83 1.56
C LYS A 33 -15.55 -4.68 1.23
N ILE A 34 -14.50 -4.54 2.04
CA ILE A 34 -13.23 -5.24 1.83
C ILE A 34 -13.02 -6.25 2.95
N HIS A 35 -12.87 -7.51 2.56
CA HIS A 35 -12.59 -8.62 3.46
C HIS A 35 -11.36 -9.38 3.02
N ARG A 36 -10.76 -10.10 3.97
CA ARG A 36 -9.67 -11.04 3.67
C ARG A 36 -10.21 -12.36 3.18
N GLN A 37 -9.61 -12.91 2.14
CA GLN A 37 -9.79 -14.28 1.70
C GLN A 37 -8.43 -14.87 1.34
N ASP A 38 -7.92 -15.76 2.18
CA ASP A 38 -6.57 -16.35 2.07
C ASP A 38 -5.48 -15.28 2.00
N SER A 39 -4.70 -15.26 0.92
CA SER A 39 -3.66 -14.25 0.61
C SER A 39 -4.16 -13.12 -0.26
N SER A 40 -5.47 -12.92 -0.35
CA SER A 40 -6.12 -11.93 -1.17
C SER A 40 -7.10 -11.10 -0.37
N ILE A 41 -7.47 -9.95 -0.89
CA ILE A 41 -8.64 -9.22 -0.44
C ILE A 41 -9.77 -9.41 -1.43
N THR A 42 -10.99 -9.47 -0.93
CA THR A 42 -12.21 -9.42 -1.72
C THR A 42 -12.80 -8.02 -1.58
N VAL A 43 -13.09 -7.41 -2.71
CA VAL A 43 -13.77 -6.12 -2.81
C VAL A 43 -15.17 -6.38 -3.33
N ALA A 44 -16.16 -6.17 -2.50
CA ALA A 44 -17.57 -6.37 -2.82
C ALA A 44 -18.26 -5.02 -2.95
N ASP A 45 -18.75 -4.71 -4.13
CA ASP A 45 -19.53 -3.52 -4.44
C ASP A 45 -20.89 -3.89 -5.05
N GLN A 46 -21.66 -2.90 -5.51
CA GLN A 46 -22.95 -3.11 -6.16
C GLN A 46 -22.87 -3.89 -7.50
N HIS A 47 -21.69 -3.98 -8.10
CA HIS A 47 -21.46 -4.66 -9.39
C HIS A 47 -21.00 -6.10 -9.22
N GLY A 48 -20.59 -6.50 -8.03
CA GLY A 48 -20.15 -7.84 -7.71
C GLY A 48 -18.99 -7.92 -6.75
N ILE A 49 -18.30 -9.06 -6.78
CA ILE A 49 -17.16 -9.34 -5.91
C ILE A 49 -15.92 -9.55 -6.78
N VAL A 50 -14.89 -8.76 -6.52
CA VAL A 50 -13.58 -8.91 -7.17
C VAL A 50 -12.57 -9.39 -6.13
N ARG A 51 -11.76 -10.37 -6.51
CA ARG A 51 -10.66 -10.87 -5.68
C ARG A 51 -9.34 -10.31 -6.18
N VAL A 52 -8.57 -9.68 -5.30
CA VAL A 52 -7.29 -9.05 -5.64
C VAL A 52 -6.18 -9.64 -4.76
N PRO A 53 -5.14 -10.26 -5.34
CA PRO A 53 -3.98 -10.71 -4.60
C PRO A 53 -3.24 -9.51 -4.00
N VAL A 54 -3.06 -9.51 -2.67
CA VAL A 54 -2.46 -8.35 -1.96
C VAL A 54 -1.00 -8.13 -2.34
N SER A 55 -0.28 -9.21 -2.68
CA SER A 55 1.12 -9.12 -3.12
C SER A 55 1.33 -8.26 -4.37
N MET A 56 0.28 -8.02 -5.15
CA MET A 56 0.34 -7.20 -6.37
C MET A 56 0.03 -5.72 -6.13
N ILE A 57 -0.40 -5.33 -4.92
CA ILE A 57 -0.85 -3.97 -4.62
C ILE A 57 0.27 -3.21 -3.90
N GLY A 58 0.65 -2.05 -4.40
CA GLY A 58 1.56 -1.13 -3.71
C GLY A 58 0.83 -0.26 -2.70
N ILE A 59 -0.22 0.41 -3.15
CA ILE A 59 -1.05 1.32 -2.35
C ILE A 59 -2.53 1.00 -2.57
N LEU A 60 -3.29 0.87 -1.48
CA LEU A 60 -4.74 0.77 -1.51
C LEU A 60 -5.35 2.08 -0.99
N MET A 61 -6.10 2.76 -1.84
CA MET A 61 -6.81 3.99 -1.49
C MET A 61 -8.28 3.69 -1.26
N LEU A 62 -8.76 4.00 -0.07
CA LEU A 62 -10.14 3.79 0.37
C LEU A 62 -10.89 5.11 0.31
N GLY A 63 -11.81 5.23 -0.62
CA GLY A 63 -12.70 6.36 -0.78
C GLY A 63 -13.96 6.29 0.10
N PRO A 64 -14.89 7.23 -0.05
CA PRO A 64 -16.10 7.26 0.72
C PRO A 64 -16.94 5.98 0.62
N GLY A 65 -17.61 5.62 1.71
CA GLY A 65 -18.47 4.44 1.76
C GLY A 65 -17.76 3.10 1.72
N THR A 66 -16.46 3.08 2.01
CA THR A 66 -15.66 1.85 2.03
C THR A 66 -15.48 1.35 3.46
N ASP A 67 -15.83 0.09 3.68
CA ASP A 67 -15.59 -0.64 4.92
C ASP A 67 -14.46 -1.65 4.72
N ILE A 68 -13.54 -1.74 5.67
CA ILE A 68 -12.46 -2.72 5.63
C ILE A 68 -12.41 -3.51 6.93
N SER A 69 -12.31 -4.83 6.82
CA SER A 69 -12.20 -5.69 7.99
C SER A 69 -10.79 -5.63 8.59
N HIS A 70 -10.70 -5.85 9.92
CA HIS A 70 -9.42 -5.91 10.64
C HIS A 70 -8.45 -6.92 10.02
N ARG A 71 -8.93 -8.10 9.63
CA ARG A 71 -8.10 -9.14 8.99
C ARG A 71 -7.57 -8.75 7.61
N ALA A 72 -8.33 -7.96 6.87
CA ALA A 72 -7.85 -7.41 5.60
C ALA A 72 -6.73 -6.38 5.84
N MET A 73 -6.89 -5.50 6.85
CA MET A 73 -5.85 -4.55 7.26
C MET A 73 -4.56 -5.25 7.72
N GLU A 74 -4.68 -6.31 8.52
CA GLU A 74 -3.55 -7.13 8.96
C GLU A 74 -2.78 -7.69 7.75
N LEU A 75 -3.49 -8.30 6.80
CA LEU A 75 -2.88 -8.85 5.59
C LEU A 75 -2.16 -7.78 4.76
N LEU A 76 -2.78 -6.61 4.56
CA LEU A 76 -2.19 -5.49 3.84
C LEU A 76 -0.91 -4.99 4.52
N GLY A 77 -0.93 -4.85 5.86
CA GLY A 77 0.24 -4.48 6.65
C GLY A 77 1.38 -5.50 6.55
N ASP A 78 1.07 -6.78 6.70
CA ASP A 78 2.06 -7.88 6.63
C ASP A 78 2.73 -8.00 5.25
N THR A 79 2.00 -7.67 4.19
CA THR A 79 2.53 -7.73 2.81
C THR A 79 3.20 -6.43 2.34
N GLY A 80 3.26 -5.42 3.19
CA GLY A 80 3.91 -4.15 2.88
C GLY A 80 3.09 -3.25 1.96
N THR A 81 1.78 -3.43 1.91
CA THR A 81 0.86 -2.55 1.19
C THR A 81 0.49 -1.36 2.06
N SER A 82 0.65 -0.15 1.55
CA SER A 82 0.19 1.06 2.22
C SER A 82 -1.31 1.25 2.00
N VAL A 83 -2.01 1.68 3.04
CA VAL A 83 -3.45 1.97 2.98
C VAL A 83 -3.69 3.44 3.28
N LEU A 84 -4.47 4.10 2.43
CA LEU A 84 -4.83 5.51 2.55
C LEU A 84 -6.35 5.64 2.61
N TRP A 85 -6.87 6.32 3.64
CA TRP A 85 -8.26 6.75 3.66
C TRP A 85 -8.37 8.14 3.05
N THR A 86 -9.11 8.25 1.97
CA THR A 86 -9.23 9.46 1.19
C THR A 86 -10.67 9.92 1.07
N GLY A 87 -10.86 11.20 0.81
CA GLY A 87 -12.14 11.74 0.44
C GLY A 87 -12.52 11.40 -0.98
N GLU A 88 -13.63 11.95 -1.42
CA GLU A 88 -14.13 11.77 -2.77
C GLU A 88 -13.04 12.09 -3.82
N ARG A 89 -12.89 11.19 -4.80
CA ARG A 89 -11.89 11.28 -5.87
C ARG A 89 -10.44 11.41 -5.40
N GLY A 90 -10.14 10.99 -4.17
CA GLY A 90 -8.79 11.05 -3.63
C GLY A 90 -8.26 12.46 -3.33
N VAL A 91 -9.13 13.48 -3.29
CA VAL A 91 -8.71 14.89 -3.13
C VAL A 91 -8.20 15.18 -1.72
N ARG A 92 -8.73 14.49 -0.70
CA ARG A 92 -8.34 14.69 0.70
C ARG A 92 -7.85 13.38 1.29
N GLN A 93 -6.79 13.43 2.07
CA GLN A 93 -6.31 12.29 2.85
C GLN A 93 -6.76 12.46 4.31
N TYR A 94 -7.41 11.44 4.85
CA TYR A 94 -7.89 11.44 6.23
C TYR A 94 -7.00 10.60 7.16
N ALA A 95 -6.52 9.46 6.68
CA ALA A 95 -5.69 8.55 7.47
C ALA A 95 -4.74 7.76 6.58
N HIS A 96 -3.67 7.25 7.18
CA HIS A 96 -2.66 6.45 6.49
C HIS A 96 -2.29 5.24 7.35
N GLY A 97 -2.52 4.05 6.81
CA GLY A 97 -2.04 2.79 7.38
C GLY A 97 -0.61 2.52 6.93
N ARG A 98 0.33 2.49 7.88
CA ARG A 98 1.74 2.28 7.59
C ARG A 98 2.04 0.80 7.36
N ALA A 99 2.76 0.49 6.29
CA ALA A 99 3.30 -0.85 6.06
C ALA A 99 4.36 -1.21 7.11
N LEU A 100 4.43 -2.51 7.48
CA LEU A 100 5.41 -3.00 8.44
C LEU A 100 6.84 -3.02 7.87
N SER A 101 6.99 -3.31 6.57
CA SER A 101 8.27 -3.32 5.88
C SER A 101 8.60 -1.94 5.32
N HIS A 102 9.70 -1.35 5.79
CA HIS A 102 10.20 -0.08 5.27
C HIS A 102 11.71 -0.04 5.35
N SER A 103 12.33 0.53 4.33
CA SER A 103 13.78 0.77 4.28
C SER A 103 14.07 2.23 4.55
N SER A 104 14.98 2.50 5.46
CA SER A 104 15.48 3.86 5.76
C SER A 104 16.48 4.39 4.71
N ARG A 105 16.95 3.55 3.78
CA ARG A 105 18.04 3.90 2.85
C ARG A 105 17.80 5.18 2.05
N LEU A 106 16.59 5.39 1.55
CA LEU A 106 16.25 6.62 0.81
C LEU A 106 16.18 7.82 1.73
N LEU A 107 15.62 7.65 2.93
CA LEU A 107 15.55 8.69 3.96
C LEU A 107 16.95 9.12 4.41
N GLU A 108 17.86 8.18 4.64
CA GLU A 108 19.26 8.44 4.99
C GLU A 108 19.98 9.21 3.88
N LYS A 109 19.80 8.80 2.62
CA LYS A 109 20.34 9.56 1.48
C LYS A 109 19.77 10.96 1.40
N GLN A 110 18.48 11.11 1.57
CA GLN A 110 17.83 12.42 1.57
C GLN A 110 18.35 13.30 2.72
N ALA A 111 18.47 12.77 3.93
CA ALA A 111 19.02 13.47 5.07
C ALA A 111 20.45 13.96 4.82
N ASN A 112 21.32 13.11 4.26
CA ASN A 112 22.70 13.47 3.91
C ASN A 112 22.76 14.60 2.87
N LEU A 113 21.89 14.56 1.86
CA LEU A 113 21.84 15.56 0.80
C LEU A 113 21.29 16.91 1.30
N VAL A 114 20.30 16.90 2.20
CA VAL A 114 19.68 18.11 2.76
C VAL A 114 20.54 18.76 3.85
N SER A 115 21.25 17.97 4.64
CA SER A 115 22.11 18.46 5.74
C SER A 115 23.31 19.28 5.24
N ASN A 116 23.81 18.98 4.04
CA ASN A 116 24.91 19.71 3.46
C ASN A 116 24.38 20.82 2.52
N THR A 117 24.67 22.08 2.87
CA THR A 117 24.19 23.27 2.13
C THR A 117 24.61 23.24 0.66
N ARG A 118 25.84 22.82 0.36
CA ARG A 118 26.37 22.73 -1.02
C ARG A 118 25.61 21.68 -1.83
N SER A 119 25.42 20.48 -1.29
CA SER A 119 24.69 19.39 -1.94
C SER A 119 23.22 19.76 -2.13
N ARG A 120 22.59 20.37 -1.15
CA ARG A 120 21.21 20.85 -1.23
C ARG A 120 21.02 21.84 -2.38
N PHE A 121 21.94 22.80 -2.52
CA PHE A 121 21.90 23.78 -3.61
C PHE A 121 22.06 23.12 -5.00
N GLN A 122 23.01 22.21 -5.14
CA GLN A 122 23.24 21.47 -6.39
C GLN A 122 22.01 20.64 -6.81
N ILE A 123 21.35 19.98 -5.84
CA ILE A 123 20.16 19.19 -6.10
C ILE A 123 18.99 20.08 -6.51
N ALA A 124 18.74 21.17 -5.78
CA ALA A 124 17.71 22.12 -6.13
C ALA A 124 17.90 22.63 -7.58
N ARG A 125 19.12 23.01 -7.94
CA ARG A 125 19.46 23.42 -9.31
C ARG A 125 19.15 22.33 -10.34
N LYS A 126 19.51 21.07 -10.04
CA LYS A 126 19.24 19.94 -10.93
C LYS A 126 17.75 19.65 -11.08
N MET A 127 16.98 19.75 -10.00
CA MET A 127 15.51 19.60 -10.04
C MET A 127 14.85 20.67 -10.89
N PHE A 128 15.29 21.92 -10.78
CA PHE A 128 14.81 23.00 -11.66
C PHE A 128 15.15 22.75 -13.13
N GLN A 129 16.38 22.32 -13.42
CA GLN A 129 16.77 21.98 -14.80
C GLN A 129 15.91 20.86 -15.39
N MET A 130 15.60 19.82 -14.60
CA MET A 130 14.74 18.71 -15.07
C MET A 130 13.28 19.13 -15.29
N ARG A 131 12.79 20.12 -14.54
CA ARG A 131 11.42 20.61 -14.65
C ARG A 131 11.19 21.50 -15.85
N PHE A 132 12.21 22.23 -16.27
CA PHE A 132 12.14 23.21 -17.37
C PHE A 132 12.89 22.75 -18.64
N ALA A 133 13.29 21.48 -18.65
CA ALA A 133 13.91 20.88 -19.83
C ALA A 133 12.88 20.50 -20.91
#